data_893cb9ee4e3cd096ef441621c839058f
#
_entry.id   893cb9ee4e3cd096ef441621c839058f
#
_cell.length_a   1.000
_cell.length_b   1.000
_cell.length_c   1.000
_cell.angle_alpha   90.00
_cell.angle_beta   90.00
_cell.angle_gamma   90.00
#
_symmetry.space_group_name_H-M   'P 1'
#
loop_
_entity.id
_entity.type
_entity.pdbx_description
1 polymer ?
#
loop_
_entity_poly.entity_id
_entity_poly.type
_entity_poly.pdbx_seq_one_letter_code
_entity_poly.pdbx_strand_id
1 'polypeptide(L)'
;VEMYQEFMQDIAKEIDRENQIITDLLSLVKMDRSGQTMNIRTMNINDLLEQILKRLKPIAEKKNVEMVMETFRPVNAEIDETKFTLAVSNLVENAIKYNHENGWVHVSLNADHKYFYVKVEDSGIGIPEQDQAHIFERFYRVDKSHSREIGGTGLGLAIARNAVLVHRGSIKVYSNEGEGTTFTVRIPLIYVAA
;
A
#
# COMPACT_ATOMS: atom_id res chain seq x y z
N VAL A 1 21.79 -33.29 5.41
CA VAL A 1 21.45 -32.63 4.14
C VAL A 1 20.22 -31.73 4.32
N GLU A 2 19.14 -32.18 4.93
CA GLU A 2 17.90 -31.40 5.14
C GLU A 2 18.12 -30.15 6.01
N MET A 3 18.79 -30.29 7.15
CA MET A 3 19.13 -29.18 8.06
C MET A 3 19.99 -28.09 7.37
N TYR A 4 20.84 -28.48 6.43
CA TYR A 4 21.66 -27.53 5.66
C TYR A 4 20.82 -26.76 4.63
N GLN A 5 19.83 -27.43 4.04
CA GLN A 5 18.89 -26.80 3.11
C GLN A 5 17.96 -25.84 3.80
N GLU A 6 17.44 -26.16 4.99
CA GLU A 6 16.64 -25.22 5.81
C GLU A 6 17.46 -23.99 6.20
N PHE A 7 18.70 -24.19 6.67
CA PHE A 7 19.57 -23.09 7.04
C PHE A 7 19.87 -22.16 5.86
N MET A 8 20.14 -22.71 4.67
CA MET A 8 20.39 -21.93 3.45
C MET A 8 19.13 -21.18 3.00
N GLN A 9 17.93 -21.76 3.16
CA GLN A 9 16.67 -21.10 2.86
C GLN A 9 16.39 -19.95 3.82
N ASP A 10 16.71 -20.08 5.09
CA ASP A 10 16.52 -19.01 6.07
C ASP A 10 17.48 -17.85 5.84
N ILE A 11 18.74 -18.14 5.45
CA ILE A 11 19.69 -17.09 5.04
C ILE A 11 19.16 -16.37 3.78
N ALA A 12 18.68 -17.09 2.78
CA ALA A 12 18.15 -16.48 1.57
C ALA A 12 16.96 -15.56 1.86
N LYS A 13 16.04 -16.00 2.72
CA LYS A 13 14.89 -15.17 3.15
C LYS A 13 15.33 -13.89 3.88
N GLU A 14 16.36 -13.99 4.74
CA GLU A 14 16.85 -12.81 5.49
C GLU A 14 17.55 -11.84 4.54
N ILE A 15 18.32 -12.31 3.57
CA ILE A 15 18.92 -11.47 2.53
C ILE A 15 17.85 -10.75 1.71
N ASP A 16 16.81 -11.44 1.29
CA ASP A 16 15.68 -10.85 0.55
C ASP A 16 14.99 -9.77 1.37
N ARG A 17 14.79 -10.01 2.66
CA ARG A 17 14.22 -9.04 3.59
C ARG A 17 15.08 -7.80 3.75
N GLU A 18 16.40 -7.97 3.95
CA GLU A 18 17.33 -6.84 4.07
C GLU A 18 17.37 -6.02 2.77
N ASN A 19 17.37 -6.66 1.61
CA ASN A 19 17.30 -5.99 0.32
C ASN A 19 16.00 -5.19 0.16
N GLN A 20 14.87 -5.72 0.61
CA GLN A 20 13.61 -4.99 0.60
C GLN A 20 13.63 -3.78 1.52
N ILE A 21 14.21 -3.89 2.72
CA ILE A 21 14.39 -2.76 3.65
C ILE A 21 15.22 -1.65 3.00
N ILE A 22 16.32 -2.00 2.35
CA ILE A 22 17.17 -1.03 1.65
C ILE A 22 16.42 -0.32 0.54
N THR A 23 15.68 -1.07 -0.29
CA THR A 23 14.87 -0.52 -1.38
C THR A 23 13.81 0.45 -0.84
N ASP A 24 13.10 0.06 0.20
CA ASP A 24 12.07 0.87 0.85
C ASP A 24 12.65 2.15 1.48
N LEU A 25 13.79 2.05 2.17
CA LEU A 25 14.50 3.21 2.73
C LEU A 25 14.95 4.18 1.65
N LEU A 26 15.49 3.69 0.54
CA LEU A 26 15.89 4.52 -0.59
C LEU A 26 14.68 5.24 -1.20
N SER A 27 13.54 4.57 -1.30
CA SER A 27 12.30 5.20 -1.77
C SER A 27 11.85 6.34 -0.87
N LEU A 28 11.89 6.14 0.46
CA LEU A 28 11.57 7.18 1.44
C LEU A 28 12.54 8.37 1.37
N VAL A 29 13.84 8.10 1.33
CA VAL A 29 14.87 9.17 1.23
C VAL A 29 14.71 9.98 -0.05
N LYS A 30 14.39 9.33 -1.16
CA LYS A 30 14.11 10.02 -2.42
C LYS A 30 12.88 10.91 -2.35
N MET A 31 11.83 10.50 -1.64
CA MET A 31 10.61 11.29 -1.46
C MET A 31 10.76 12.44 -0.45
N ASP A 32 11.62 12.27 0.56
CA ASP A 32 11.87 13.29 1.60
C ASP A 32 12.73 14.48 1.12
N ARG A 33 13.47 14.33 0.03
CA ARG A 33 14.28 15.43 -0.51
C ARG A 33 13.37 16.52 -1.06
N SER A 34 13.30 17.64 -0.35
CA SER A 34 12.68 18.88 -0.83
C SER A 34 13.35 19.29 -2.15
N GLY A 35 12.58 19.32 -3.23
CA GLY A 35 13.05 19.65 -4.58
C GLY A 35 13.06 18.48 -5.57
N GLN A 36 12.59 17.31 -5.21
CA GLN A 36 12.34 16.26 -6.20
C GLN A 36 11.24 16.71 -7.16
N THR A 37 11.62 16.79 -8.42
CA THR A 37 10.68 17.10 -9.51
C THR A 37 9.68 15.94 -9.64
N MET A 38 8.41 16.24 -9.41
CA MET A 38 7.30 15.33 -9.71
C MET A 38 7.19 15.15 -11.23
N ASN A 39 7.17 13.92 -11.70
CA ASN A 39 6.92 13.62 -13.12
C ASN A 39 5.40 13.56 -13.37
N ILE A 40 4.77 14.73 -13.35
CA ILE A 40 3.30 14.85 -13.47
C ILE A 40 2.86 14.65 -14.91
N ARG A 41 1.89 13.76 -15.08
CA ARG A 41 1.20 13.49 -16.35
C ARG A 41 -0.29 13.29 -16.11
N THR A 42 -1.09 13.64 -17.09
CA THR A 42 -2.52 13.28 -17.08
C THR A 42 -2.68 11.79 -17.36
N MET A 43 -3.25 11.08 -16.42
CA MET A 43 -3.42 9.63 -16.48
C MET A 43 -4.89 9.25 -16.27
N ASN A 44 -5.33 8.18 -16.95
CA ASN A 44 -6.59 7.53 -16.62
C ASN A 44 -6.39 6.65 -15.37
N ILE A 45 -7.02 7.04 -14.28
CA ILE A 45 -6.83 6.37 -12.99
C ILE A 45 -7.49 4.99 -12.96
N ASN A 46 -8.60 4.80 -13.67
CA ASN A 46 -9.26 3.50 -13.79
C ASN A 46 -8.32 2.46 -14.40
N ASP A 47 -7.70 2.79 -15.53
CA ASP A 47 -6.77 1.89 -16.22
C ASP A 47 -5.53 1.60 -15.37
N LEU A 48 -5.01 2.61 -14.68
CA LEU A 48 -3.85 2.47 -13.83
C LEU A 48 -4.13 1.56 -12.62
N LEU A 49 -5.29 1.71 -11.97
CA LEU A 49 -5.71 0.82 -10.89
C LEU A 49 -5.90 -0.61 -11.37
N GLU A 50 -6.51 -0.82 -12.53
CA GLU A 50 -6.62 -2.16 -13.14
C GLU A 50 -5.26 -2.82 -13.33
N GLN A 51 -4.29 -2.10 -13.86
CA GLN A 51 -2.93 -2.60 -14.05
C GLN A 51 -2.24 -2.96 -12.74
N ILE A 52 -2.41 -2.12 -11.71
CA ILE A 52 -1.84 -2.38 -10.38
C ILE A 52 -2.45 -3.65 -9.78
N LEU A 53 -3.76 -3.78 -9.79
CA LEU A 53 -4.47 -4.93 -9.23
C LEU A 53 -4.16 -6.22 -10.01
N LYS A 54 -4.02 -6.14 -11.32
CA LYS A 54 -3.60 -7.28 -12.15
C LYS A 54 -2.21 -7.81 -11.75
N ARG A 55 -1.27 -6.93 -11.43
CA ARG A 55 0.07 -7.32 -10.95
C ARG A 55 0.03 -7.95 -9.57
N LEU A 56 -0.88 -7.55 -8.70
CA LEU A 56 -1.02 -8.05 -7.34
C LEU A 56 -1.90 -9.31 -7.22
N LYS A 57 -2.64 -9.64 -8.28
CA LYS A 57 -3.52 -10.79 -8.31
C LYS A 57 -2.84 -12.11 -7.91
N PRO A 58 -1.62 -12.45 -8.40
CA PRO A 58 -0.94 -13.68 -7.99
C PRO A 58 -0.68 -13.76 -6.49
N ILE A 59 -0.40 -12.62 -5.83
CA ILE A 59 -0.16 -12.56 -4.38
C ILE A 59 -1.47 -12.83 -3.62
N ALA A 60 -2.57 -12.25 -4.08
CA ALA A 60 -3.90 -12.46 -3.51
C ALA A 60 -4.37 -13.92 -3.68
N GLU A 61 -4.18 -14.49 -4.87
CA GLU A 61 -4.54 -15.89 -5.17
C GLU A 61 -3.75 -16.87 -4.29
N LYS A 62 -2.46 -16.63 -4.09
CA LYS A 62 -1.61 -17.47 -3.22
C LYS A 62 -2.12 -17.53 -1.78
N LYS A 63 -2.80 -16.49 -1.32
CA LYS A 63 -3.39 -16.41 0.03
C LYS A 63 -4.90 -16.69 0.04
N ASN A 64 -5.49 -17.06 -1.10
CA ASN A 64 -6.94 -17.25 -1.26
C ASN A 64 -7.74 -15.99 -0.85
N VAL A 65 -7.24 -14.82 -1.18
CA VAL A 65 -7.94 -13.53 -0.96
C VAL A 65 -8.60 -13.09 -2.26
N GLU A 66 -9.89 -12.87 -2.23
CA GLU A 66 -10.65 -12.34 -3.35
C GLU A 66 -10.38 -10.83 -3.49
N MET A 67 -10.07 -10.38 -4.69
CA MET A 67 -9.80 -8.98 -4.95
C MET A 67 -10.80 -8.43 -5.96
N VAL A 68 -11.56 -7.40 -5.57
CA VAL A 68 -12.61 -6.78 -6.37
C VAL A 68 -12.32 -5.31 -6.58
N MET A 69 -12.50 -4.83 -7.81
CA MET A 69 -12.41 -3.42 -8.16
C MET A 69 -13.80 -2.88 -8.52
N GLU A 70 -14.17 -1.74 -7.96
CA GLU A 70 -15.38 -1.02 -8.26
C GLU A 70 -15.08 0.42 -8.68
N THR A 71 -15.62 0.84 -9.81
CA THR A 71 -15.47 2.19 -10.32
C THR A 71 -16.84 2.81 -10.62
N PHE A 72 -16.99 4.08 -10.26
CA PHE A 72 -18.26 4.79 -10.41
C PHE A 72 -18.30 5.67 -11.66
N ARG A 73 -17.15 6.12 -12.13
CA ARG A 73 -16.99 6.97 -13.32
C ARG A 73 -15.55 6.91 -13.84
N PRO A 74 -15.32 7.30 -15.12
CA PRO A 74 -13.97 7.54 -15.61
C PRO A 74 -13.31 8.70 -14.86
N VAL A 75 -12.05 8.53 -14.46
CA VAL A 75 -11.28 9.53 -13.72
C VAL A 75 -9.98 9.77 -14.45
N ASN A 76 -9.75 11.00 -14.89
CA ASN A 76 -8.46 11.47 -15.38
C ASN A 76 -7.89 12.47 -14.38
N ALA A 77 -6.64 12.32 -14.02
CA ALA A 77 -5.98 13.18 -13.05
C ALA A 77 -4.50 13.38 -13.38
N GLU A 78 -3.96 14.48 -12.89
CA GLU A 78 -2.55 14.83 -13.01
C GLU A 78 -1.78 14.21 -11.84
N ILE A 79 -1.01 13.16 -12.12
CA ILE A 79 -0.26 12.40 -11.11
C ILE A 79 1.14 12.04 -11.59
N ASP A 80 2.00 11.70 -10.64
CA ASP A 80 3.23 10.95 -10.88
C ASP A 80 2.90 9.45 -10.83
N GLU A 81 2.93 8.80 -11.98
CA GLU A 81 2.54 7.39 -12.13
C GLU A 81 3.31 6.46 -11.19
N THR A 82 4.62 6.65 -11.08
CA THR A 82 5.48 5.80 -10.24
C THR A 82 5.12 5.93 -8.77
N LYS A 83 4.97 7.16 -8.28
CA LYS A 83 4.65 7.42 -6.87
C LYS A 83 3.23 6.98 -6.53
N PHE A 84 2.26 7.25 -7.42
CA PHE A 84 0.89 6.80 -7.23
C PHE A 84 0.79 5.26 -7.20
N THR A 85 1.45 4.60 -8.15
CA THR A 85 1.53 3.12 -8.18
C THR A 85 2.11 2.56 -6.90
N LEU A 86 3.17 3.18 -6.39
CA LEU A 86 3.82 2.78 -5.15
C LEU A 86 2.88 2.92 -3.94
N ALA A 87 2.13 4.02 -3.86
CA ALA A 87 1.14 4.24 -2.80
C ALA A 87 0.06 3.16 -2.80
N VAL A 88 -0.60 2.94 -3.94
CA VAL A 88 -1.70 1.99 -4.05
C VAL A 88 -1.20 0.56 -3.85
N SER A 89 -0.07 0.18 -4.44
CA SER A 89 0.51 -1.15 -4.29
C SER A 89 0.78 -1.48 -2.82
N ASN A 90 1.36 -0.56 -2.06
CA ASN A 90 1.62 -0.77 -0.62
C ASN A 90 0.33 -0.95 0.18
N LEU A 91 -0.71 -0.18 -0.12
CA LEU A 91 -2.01 -0.32 0.57
C LEU A 91 -2.68 -1.66 0.25
N VAL A 92 -2.69 -2.06 -1.00
CA VAL A 92 -3.31 -3.33 -1.43
C VAL A 92 -2.51 -4.54 -0.94
N GLU A 93 -1.18 -4.49 -1.02
CA GLU A 93 -0.31 -5.54 -0.47
C GLU A 93 -0.54 -5.72 1.03
N ASN A 94 -0.67 -4.63 1.78
CA ASN A 94 -1.02 -4.67 3.20
C ASN A 94 -2.39 -5.32 3.44
N ALA A 95 -3.40 -4.96 2.63
CA ALA A 95 -4.74 -5.52 2.71
C ALA A 95 -4.78 -7.03 2.45
N ILE A 96 -3.93 -7.53 1.55
CA ILE A 96 -3.77 -8.95 1.28
C ILE A 96 -3.02 -9.64 2.42
N LYS A 97 -1.92 -9.05 2.85
CA LYS A 97 -0.97 -9.62 3.80
C LYS A 97 -1.58 -9.84 5.19
N TYR A 98 -2.32 -8.86 5.68
CA TYR A 98 -2.98 -8.91 6.99
C TYR A 98 -4.43 -9.40 6.91
N ASN A 99 -4.78 -10.07 5.84
CA ASN A 99 -6.10 -10.67 5.64
C ASN A 99 -6.14 -12.12 6.16
N HIS A 100 -7.36 -12.60 6.32
CA HIS A 100 -7.61 -14.02 6.57
C HIS A 100 -7.62 -14.81 5.27
N GLU A 101 -7.35 -16.10 5.35
CA GLU A 101 -7.61 -17.03 4.26
C GLU A 101 -9.11 -16.97 3.90
N ASN A 102 -9.43 -16.95 2.60
CA ASN A 102 -10.78 -16.75 2.07
C ASN A 102 -11.39 -15.36 2.40
N GLY A 103 -10.56 -14.40 2.80
CA GLY A 103 -10.97 -13.01 2.93
C GLY A 103 -11.07 -12.28 1.59
N TRP A 104 -11.34 -11.00 1.65
CA TRP A 104 -11.50 -10.16 0.47
C TRP A 104 -10.79 -8.81 0.63
N VAL A 105 -10.45 -8.23 -0.51
CA VAL A 105 -9.98 -6.85 -0.66
C VAL A 105 -10.83 -6.16 -1.72
N HIS A 106 -11.42 -5.03 -1.37
CA HIS A 106 -12.25 -4.23 -2.25
C HIS A 106 -11.58 -2.88 -2.49
N VAL A 107 -11.27 -2.61 -3.74
CA VAL A 107 -10.68 -1.33 -4.17
C VAL A 107 -11.70 -0.56 -4.97
N SER A 108 -12.06 0.64 -4.52
CA SER A 108 -13.01 1.50 -5.19
C SER A 108 -12.40 2.84 -5.60
N LEU A 109 -12.85 3.35 -6.75
CA LEU A 109 -12.46 4.64 -7.29
C LEU A 109 -13.70 5.51 -7.48
N ASN A 110 -13.67 6.71 -6.93
CA ASN A 110 -14.69 7.72 -7.18
C ASN A 110 -14.03 9.10 -7.30
N ALA A 111 -14.78 10.08 -7.77
CA ALA A 111 -14.30 11.46 -7.89
C ALA A 111 -15.46 12.45 -7.73
N ASP A 112 -15.11 13.63 -7.23
CA ASP A 112 -15.94 14.83 -7.31
C ASP A 112 -15.31 15.83 -8.31
N HIS A 113 -15.70 17.11 -8.27
CA HIS A 113 -15.19 18.13 -9.17
C HIS A 113 -13.74 18.58 -8.88
N LYS A 114 -13.17 18.18 -7.73
CA LYS A 114 -11.88 18.66 -7.26
C LYS A 114 -10.89 17.53 -6.95
N TYR A 115 -11.38 16.42 -6.43
CA TYR A 115 -10.58 15.30 -5.95
C TYR A 115 -11.04 13.99 -6.56
N PHE A 116 -10.12 13.03 -6.60
CA PHE A 116 -10.46 11.62 -6.71
C PHE A 116 -10.10 10.87 -5.42
N TYR A 117 -10.80 9.77 -5.22
CA TYR A 117 -10.72 8.96 -4.00
C TYR A 117 -10.46 7.52 -4.38
N VAL A 118 -9.40 6.95 -3.80
CA VAL A 118 -9.13 5.52 -3.85
C VAL A 118 -9.35 4.97 -2.45
N LYS A 119 -10.24 4.01 -2.33
CA LYS A 119 -10.56 3.35 -1.08
C LYS A 119 -10.16 1.90 -1.17
N VAL A 120 -9.35 1.44 -0.21
CA VAL A 120 -8.90 0.05 -0.08
C VAL A 120 -9.49 -0.50 1.20
N GLU A 121 -10.42 -1.42 1.08
CA GLU A 121 -11.11 -2.09 2.18
C GLU A 121 -10.70 -3.55 2.23
N ASP A 122 -10.46 -4.06 3.42
CA ASP A 122 -10.16 -5.47 3.62
C ASP A 122 -10.98 -6.08 4.77
N SER A 123 -11.15 -7.38 4.71
CA SER A 123 -11.77 -8.21 5.73
C SER A 123 -10.78 -8.82 6.71
N GLY A 124 -9.62 -8.18 6.87
CA GLY A 124 -8.51 -8.72 7.64
C GLY A 124 -8.63 -8.57 9.15
N ILE A 125 -7.49 -8.68 9.79
CA ILE A 125 -7.40 -8.69 11.26
C ILE A 125 -7.75 -7.35 11.92
N GLY A 126 -7.81 -6.26 11.15
CA GLY A 126 -7.99 -4.92 11.70
C GLY A 126 -6.76 -4.40 12.45
N ILE A 127 -6.89 -3.19 12.96
CA ILE A 127 -5.83 -2.50 13.70
C ILE A 127 -6.39 -2.04 15.04
N PRO A 128 -5.78 -2.40 16.17
CA PRO A 128 -6.19 -1.90 17.48
C PRO A 128 -6.19 -0.37 17.52
N GLU A 129 -7.15 0.23 18.19
CA GLU A 129 -7.34 1.69 18.24
C GLU A 129 -6.07 2.42 18.69
N GLN A 130 -5.37 1.88 19.68
CA GLN A 130 -4.14 2.43 20.21
C GLN A 130 -2.99 2.47 19.20
N ASP A 131 -3.00 1.62 18.18
CA ASP A 131 -1.96 1.53 17.16
C ASP A 131 -2.25 2.41 15.94
N GLN A 132 -3.51 2.80 15.71
CA GLN A 132 -3.93 3.51 14.50
C GLN A 132 -3.22 4.85 14.30
N ALA A 133 -2.86 5.54 15.37
CA ALA A 133 -2.09 6.79 15.30
C ALA A 133 -0.62 6.58 14.86
N HIS A 134 -0.09 5.37 14.97
CA HIS A 134 1.32 5.04 14.77
C HIS A 134 1.61 4.26 13.50
N ILE A 135 0.60 3.74 12.81
CA ILE A 135 0.78 2.82 11.66
C ILE A 135 1.56 3.42 10.48
N PHE A 136 1.61 4.74 10.35
CA PHE A 136 2.39 5.42 9.31
C PHE A 136 3.82 5.77 9.73
N GLU A 137 4.19 5.49 10.98
CA GLU A 137 5.56 5.66 11.45
C GLU A 137 6.49 4.61 10.84
N ARG A 138 7.72 5.03 10.54
CA ARG A 138 8.73 4.13 9.97
C ARG A 138 9.06 3.01 10.94
N PHE A 139 9.11 1.78 10.44
CA PHE A 139 9.39 0.56 11.21
C PHE A 139 8.36 0.21 12.29
N TYR A 140 7.22 0.92 12.35
CA TYR A 140 6.17 0.58 13.29
C TYR A 140 5.45 -0.71 12.85
N ARG A 141 5.20 -1.58 13.81
CA ARG A 141 4.47 -2.84 13.63
C ARG A 141 3.59 -3.08 14.84
N VAL A 142 2.32 -3.40 14.62
CA VAL A 142 1.30 -3.60 15.66
C VAL A 142 1.67 -4.77 16.57
N ASP A 143 2.18 -5.88 16.01
CA ASP A 143 2.60 -7.05 16.77
C ASP A 143 3.99 -7.51 16.34
N LYS A 144 4.95 -7.43 17.27
CA LYS A 144 6.34 -7.85 17.03
C LYS A 144 6.51 -9.37 17.04
N SER A 145 5.59 -10.13 17.67
CA SER A 145 5.70 -11.58 17.80
C SER A 145 5.21 -12.34 16.57
N HIS A 146 4.09 -11.95 15.98
CA HIS A 146 3.56 -12.53 14.74
C HIS A 146 4.18 -11.91 13.47
N SER A 147 4.86 -10.80 13.63
CA SER A 147 5.41 -10.03 12.52
C SER A 147 6.56 -10.71 11.75
N ARG A 148 7.26 -11.67 12.37
CA ARG A 148 8.30 -12.46 11.71
C ARG A 148 7.70 -13.48 10.74
N GLU A 149 6.56 -14.05 11.08
CA GLU A 149 5.86 -15.02 10.21
C GLU A 149 5.17 -14.34 9.03
N ILE A 150 4.57 -13.16 9.25
CA ILE A 150 3.86 -12.42 8.21
C ILE A 150 4.83 -11.72 7.23
N GLY A 151 6.06 -11.43 7.68
CA GLY A 151 7.05 -10.71 6.88
C GLY A 151 6.77 -9.20 6.80
N GLY A 152 7.56 -8.47 6.01
CA GLY A 152 7.44 -7.04 5.77
C GLY A 152 8.45 -6.19 6.51
N THR A 153 8.63 -4.96 6.01
CA THR A 153 9.68 -4.04 6.46
C THR A 153 9.22 -3.07 7.54
N GLY A 154 7.90 -2.87 7.70
CA GLY A 154 7.33 -1.80 8.52
C GLY A 154 7.44 -0.41 7.88
N LEU A 155 7.76 -0.34 6.59
CA LEU A 155 7.95 0.90 5.83
C LEU A 155 6.86 1.15 4.79
N GLY A 156 6.06 0.14 4.43
CA GLY A 156 5.09 0.22 3.35
C GLY A 156 4.05 1.31 3.53
N LEU A 157 3.48 1.46 4.71
CA LEU A 157 2.48 2.51 5.00
C LEU A 157 3.11 3.92 5.05
N ALA A 158 4.34 4.05 5.55
CA ALA A 158 5.08 5.31 5.49
C ALA A 158 5.35 5.73 4.04
N ILE A 159 5.73 4.80 3.18
CA ILE A 159 5.91 5.03 1.74
C ILE A 159 4.59 5.46 1.09
N ALA A 160 3.50 4.74 1.35
CA ALA A 160 2.17 5.08 0.82
C ALA A 160 1.74 6.49 1.22
N ARG A 161 1.89 6.85 2.49
CA ARG A 161 1.55 8.18 2.99
C ARG A 161 2.39 9.26 2.33
N ASN A 162 3.70 9.10 2.24
CA ASN A 162 4.59 10.09 1.61
C ASN A 162 4.25 10.27 0.13
N ALA A 163 3.98 9.19 -0.60
CA ALA A 163 3.59 9.25 -2.00
C ALA A 163 2.26 10.02 -2.20
N VAL A 164 1.30 9.84 -1.28
CA VAL A 164 0.04 10.60 -1.29
C VAL A 164 0.28 12.08 -0.95
N LEU A 165 1.11 12.37 0.05
CA LEU A 165 1.39 13.75 0.47
C LEU A 165 2.12 14.57 -0.59
N VAL A 166 3.04 13.98 -1.36
CA VAL A 166 3.70 14.68 -2.47
C VAL A 166 2.74 15.01 -3.62
N HIS A 167 1.62 14.31 -3.73
CA HIS A 167 0.51 14.63 -4.62
C HIS A 167 -0.46 15.69 -4.06
N ARG A 168 -0.14 16.29 -2.91
CA ARG A 168 -1.04 17.21 -2.18
C ARG A 168 -2.33 16.53 -1.71
N GLY A 169 -2.29 15.24 -1.55
CA GLY A 169 -3.39 14.41 -1.06
C GLY A 169 -3.37 14.17 0.44
N SER A 170 -4.32 13.39 0.87
CA SER A 170 -4.44 12.91 2.25
C SER A 170 -4.80 11.44 2.29
N ILE A 171 -4.39 10.76 3.35
CA ILE A 171 -4.73 9.38 3.62
C ILE A 171 -5.35 9.27 5.01
N LYS A 172 -6.45 8.53 5.12
CA LYS A 172 -7.14 8.24 6.37
C LYS A 172 -7.30 6.74 6.54
N VAL A 173 -7.29 6.30 7.77
CA VAL A 173 -7.55 4.92 8.19
C VAL A 173 -8.80 4.86 9.04
N TYR A 174 -9.64 3.86 8.76
CA TYR A 174 -10.71 3.41 9.62
C TYR A 174 -10.56 1.91 9.81
N SER A 175 -10.51 1.45 11.04
CA SER A 175 -10.31 0.04 11.34
C SER A 175 -10.97 -0.34 12.66
N ASN A 176 -11.52 -1.55 12.69
CA ASN A 176 -11.95 -2.23 13.90
C ASN A 176 -11.18 -3.54 14.00
N GLU A 177 -10.58 -3.78 15.16
CA GLU A 177 -9.87 -5.03 15.42
C GLU A 177 -10.81 -6.23 15.22
N GLY A 178 -10.38 -7.20 14.42
CA GLY A 178 -11.17 -8.39 14.07
C GLY A 178 -12.16 -8.22 12.91
N GLU A 179 -12.39 -7.00 12.42
CA GLU A 179 -13.38 -6.73 11.35
C GLU A 179 -12.75 -6.32 10.02
N GLY A 180 -11.53 -5.78 10.06
CA GLY A 180 -10.80 -5.31 8.90
C GLY A 180 -10.43 -3.84 8.94
N THR A 181 -9.89 -3.37 7.81
CA THR A 181 -9.34 -2.01 7.69
C THR A 181 -9.79 -1.36 6.40
N THR A 182 -10.02 -0.07 6.46
CA THR A 182 -10.28 0.79 5.30
C THR A 182 -9.29 1.93 5.27
N PHE A 183 -8.52 2.02 4.18
CA PHE A 183 -7.72 3.19 3.84
C PHE A 183 -8.43 4.01 2.77
N THR A 184 -8.56 5.31 3.00
CA THR A 184 -9.10 6.25 2.00
C THR A 184 -8.03 7.25 1.62
N VAL A 185 -7.66 7.23 0.34
CA VAL A 185 -6.74 8.18 -0.28
C VAL A 185 -7.54 9.22 -1.04
N ARG A 186 -7.25 10.49 -0.81
CA ARG A 186 -7.81 11.62 -1.53
C ARG A 186 -6.70 12.39 -2.22
N ILE A 187 -6.79 12.58 -3.52
CA ILE A 187 -5.80 13.31 -4.31
C ILE A 187 -6.50 14.33 -5.20
N PRO A 188 -5.96 15.57 -5.34
CA PRO A 188 -6.49 16.53 -6.29
C PRO A 188 -6.44 16.01 -7.73
N LEU A 189 -7.47 16.29 -8.52
CA LEU A 189 -7.49 15.95 -9.95
C LEU A 189 -6.44 16.71 -10.75
N ILE A 190 -6.13 17.93 -10.31
CA ILE A 190 -5.11 18.80 -10.92
C ILE A 190 -4.00 19.00 -9.90
N TYR A 191 -2.76 18.75 -10.33
CA TYR A 191 -1.58 18.97 -9.50
C TYR A 191 -1.20 20.43 -9.48
N VAL A 192 -1.07 21.00 -8.28
CA VAL A 192 -0.55 22.36 -8.08
C VAL A 192 0.80 22.27 -7.37
N ALA A 193 1.84 22.71 -8.05
CA ALA A 193 3.17 22.83 -7.46
C ALA A 193 3.14 23.83 -6.29
N ALA A 194 4.02 23.63 -5.32
CA ALA A 194 4.16 24.54 -4.18
C ALA A 194 4.87 25.82 -4.58
#